data_7a5e4628c8553176d90c6871b472d98c
#
_entry.id   7a5e4628c8553176d90c6871b472d98c
#
_cell.length_a   1.000
_cell.length_b   1.000
_cell.length_c   1.000
_cell.angle_alpha   90.00
_cell.angle_beta   90.00
_cell.angle_gamma   90.00
#
_symmetry.space_group_name_H-M   'P 1'
#
loop_
_entity.id
_entity.type
_entity.pdbx_description
1 polymer ?
#
loop_
_entity_poly.entity_id
_entity_poly.type
_entity_poly.pdbx_seq_one_letter_code
_entity_poly.pdbx_strand_id
1 'polypeptide(L)'
;MQNNIQISMNSERSTFLENHYLNSSELKAFNYIAACGSDTFGFNSYRCEDCGHTYIHYNSCGNRHCPSCQCHAREQWIDKFSTFLLDIAYFHIIFTIPDSLNNLFLNNRKKMFNILFKVSSQTLLQASMPHYGQIGFSSILHT
;
A
#
# COMPACT_ATOMS: atom_id res chain seq x y z
N MET A 1 3.13 -20.64 1.60
CA MET A 1 2.76 -20.75 3.03
C MET A 1 1.79 -19.62 3.35
N GLN A 2 0.53 -19.93 3.65
CA GLN A 2 -0.44 -18.91 4.09
C GLN A 2 0.03 -18.36 5.43
N ASN A 3 -0.01 -17.04 5.61
CA ASN A 3 0.33 -16.44 6.90
C ASN A 3 -0.90 -16.44 7.83
N ASN A 4 -0.70 -16.07 9.08
CA ASN A 4 -1.75 -16.10 10.12
C ASN A 4 -3.01 -15.31 9.73
N ILE A 5 -2.87 -14.25 8.92
CA ILE A 5 -4.00 -13.42 8.48
C ILE A 5 -4.94 -14.20 7.56
N GLN A 6 -4.41 -14.93 6.57
CA GLN A 6 -5.22 -15.75 5.66
C GLN A 6 -5.92 -16.88 6.40
N ILE A 7 -5.23 -17.49 7.35
CA ILE A 7 -5.80 -18.56 8.19
C ILE A 7 -6.98 -18.03 8.99
N SER A 8 -6.81 -16.91 9.70
CA SER A 8 -7.88 -16.27 10.47
C SER A 8 -9.04 -15.81 9.60
N MET A 9 -8.78 -15.21 8.43
CA MET A 9 -9.84 -14.80 7.50
C MET A 9 -10.65 -15.98 6.97
N ASN A 10 -10.04 -17.13 6.77
CA ASN A 10 -10.74 -18.31 6.30
C ASN A 10 -11.54 -19.01 7.42
N SER A 11 -11.02 -19.04 8.66
CA SER A 11 -11.72 -19.61 9.81
C SER A 11 -12.98 -18.84 10.21
N GLU A 12 -12.92 -17.50 10.15
CA GLU A 12 -14.01 -16.62 10.57
C GLU A 12 -14.90 -16.12 9.42
N ARG A 13 -14.66 -16.63 8.20
CA ARG A 13 -15.30 -16.14 6.97
C ARG A 13 -16.83 -16.16 7.03
N SER A 14 -17.43 -17.28 7.42
CA SER A 14 -18.88 -17.46 7.46
C SER A 14 -19.52 -16.49 8.45
N THR A 15 -19.02 -16.46 9.67
CA THR A 15 -19.50 -15.58 10.74
C THR A 15 -19.36 -14.10 10.35
N PHE A 16 -18.26 -13.73 9.71
CA PHE A 16 -18.07 -12.36 9.25
C PHE A 16 -19.08 -11.96 8.17
N LEU A 17 -19.29 -12.80 7.15
CA LEU A 17 -20.19 -12.51 6.03
C LEU A 17 -21.68 -12.55 6.43
N GLU A 18 -22.03 -13.29 7.48
CA GLU A 18 -23.39 -13.27 8.05
C GLU A 18 -23.72 -11.96 8.76
N ASN A 19 -22.72 -11.35 9.40
CA ASN A 19 -22.89 -10.14 10.21
C ASN A 19 -22.54 -8.84 9.48
N HIS A 20 -21.94 -8.90 8.28
CA HIS A 20 -21.48 -7.72 7.55
C HIS A 20 -21.87 -7.79 6.08
N TYR A 21 -22.54 -6.74 5.61
CA TYR A 21 -22.82 -6.59 4.18
C TYR A 21 -21.59 -6.00 3.48
N LEU A 22 -21.08 -6.74 2.49
CA LEU A 22 -19.99 -6.28 1.61
C LEU A 22 -20.56 -6.01 0.22
N ASN A 23 -20.18 -4.89 -0.38
CA ASN A 23 -20.46 -4.68 -1.80
C ASN A 23 -19.58 -5.61 -2.67
N SER A 24 -19.88 -5.68 -3.97
CA SER A 24 -19.21 -6.62 -4.88
C SER A 24 -17.69 -6.42 -4.96
N SER A 25 -17.19 -5.19 -4.85
CA SER A 25 -15.76 -4.89 -4.88
C SER A 25 -15.05 -5.26 -3.56
N GLU A 26 -15.71 -5.03 -2.44
CA GLU A 26 -15.22 -5.43 -1.11
C GLU A 26 -15.17 -6.95 -0.96
N LEU A 27 -16.24 -7.64 -1.39
CA LEU A 27 -16.28 -9.10 -1.38
C LEU A 27 -15.18 -9.70 -2.28
N LYS A 28 -14.93 -9.10 -3.44
CA LYS A 28 -13.83 -9.50 -4.32
C LYS A 28 -12.48 -9.31 -3.62
N ALA A 29 -12.23 -8.16 -3.01
CA ALA A 29 -11.00 -7.90 -2.27
C ALA A 29 -10.81 -8.87 -1.10
N PHE A 30 -11.87 -9.13 -0.33
CA PHE A 30 -11.87 -10.10 0.75
C PHE A 30 -11.46 -11.50 0.27
N ASN A 31 -12.10 -11.99 -0.82
CA ASN A 31 -11.79 -13.30 -1.39
C ASN A 31 -10.35 -13.40 -1.91
N TYR A 32 -9.83 -12.34 -2.55
CA TYR A 32 -8.44 -12.30 -2.99
C TYR A 32 -7.45 -12.36 -1.84
N ILE A 33 -7.71 -11.63 -0.76
CA ILE A 33 -6.83 -11.60 0.41
C ILE A 33 -6.84 -12.97 1.12
N ALA A 34 -8.03 -13.55 1.32
CA ALA A 34 -8.19 -14.85 1.95
C ALA A 34 -7.48 -15.99 1.18
N ALA A 35 -7.45 -15.90 -0.16
CA ALA A 35 -6.79 -16.87 -1.03
C ALA A 35 -5.30 -16.55 -1.31
N CYS A 36 -4.76 -15.46 -0.76
CA CYS A 36 -3.38 -15.04 -1.04
C CYS A 36 -2.36 -16.09 -0.58
N GLY A 37 -1.44 -16.48 -1.47
CA GLY A 37 -0.44 -17.51 -1.17
C GLY A 37 -1.00 -18.95 -1.16
N SER A 38 -2.14 -19.16 -1.81
CA SER A 38 -2.70 -20.48 -2.10
C SER A 38 -2.57 -20.82 -3.58
N ASP A 39 -3.00 -22.01 -3.96
CA ASP A 39 -3.04 -22.52 -5.33
C ASP A 39 -4.01 -21.74 -6.25
N THR A 40 -4.95 -21.00 -5.67
CA THR A 40 -5.95 -20.17 -6.41
C THR A 40 -5.33 -19.22 -7.43
N PHE A 41 -4.15 -18.67 -7.13
CA PHE A 41 -3.42 -17.76 -8.03
C PHE A 41 -2.28 -18.45 -8.79
N GLY A 42 -2.25 -19.78 -8.77
CA GLY A 42 -1.20 -20.59 -9.36
C GLY A 42 0.06 -20.63 -8.48
N PHE A 43 1.06 -21.34 -8.97
CA PHE A 43 2.34 -21.52 -8.27
C PHE A 43 3.49 -21.67 -9.28
N ASN A 44 4.70 -21.44 -8.78
CA ASN A 44 5.93 -21.77 -9.48
C ASN A 44 6.62 -22.93 -8.75
N SER A 45 7.10 -23.89 -9.51
CA SER A 45 7.86 -25.03 -9.01
C SER A 45 9.34 -24.83 -9.33
N TYR A 46 10.18 -24.92 -8.32
CA TYR A 46 11.63 -24.80 -8.44
C TYR A 46 12.27 -26.13 -8.00
N ARG A 47 13.26 -26.57 -8.76
CA ARG A 47 14.06 -27.76 -8.44
C ARG A 47 15.51 -27.36 -8.23
N CYS A 48 16.09 -27.78 -7.12
CA CYS A 48 17.51 -27.61 -6.86
C CYS A 48 18.32 -28.52 -7.80
N GLU A 49 19.29 -27.98 -8.50
CA GLU A 49 20.13 -28.74 -9.43
C GLU A 49 21.09 -29.67 -8.68
N ASP A 50 21.54 -29.29 -7.48
CA ASP A 50 22.52 -30.05 -6.70
C ASP A 50 21.90 -31.27 -5.98
N CYS A 51 20.75 -31.08 -5.31
CA CYS A 51 20.16 -32.12 -4.46
C CYS A 51 18.81 -32.66 -4.99
N GLY A 52 18.30 -32.11 -6.09
CA GLY A 52 17.02 -32.50 -6.70
C GLY A 52 15.79 -32.15 -5.89
N HIS A 53 15.94 -31.45 -4.74
CA HIS A 53 14.79 -31.02 -3.92
C HIS A 53 13.89 -30.08 -4.71
N THR A 54 12.59 -30.34 -4.68
CA THR A 54 11.58 -29.48 -5.33
C THR A 54 10.83 -28.69 -4.28
N TYR A 55 10.72 -27.37 -4.49
CA TYR A 55 9.90 -26.52 -3.65
C TYR A 55 8.88 -25.72 -4.48
N ILE A 56 7.69 -25.53 -3.91
CA ILE A 56 6.57 -24.84 -4.55
C ILE A 56 6.43 -23.45 -3.92
N HIS A 57 6.40 -22.43 -4.77
CA HIS A 57 6.10 -21.06 -4.38
C HIS A 57 4.75 -20.64 -4.95
N TYR A 58 3.77 -20.43 -4.08
CA TYR A 58 2.44 -19.96 -4.46
C TYR A 58 2.44 -18.48 -4.78
N ASN A 59 1.73 -18.09 -5.83
CA ASN A 59 1.63 -16.71 -6.23
C ASN A 59 0.80 -15.88 -5.25
N SER A 60 1.13 -14.60 -5.15
CA SER A 60 0.40 -13.64 -4.33
C SER A 60 -0.82 -13.10 -5.08
N CYS A 61 -1.82 -12.59 -4.34
CA CYS A 61 -3.04 -12.05 -4.94
C CYS A 61 -2.86 -10.68 -5.62
N GLY A 62 -1.76 -9.97 -5.36
CA GLY A 62 -1.48 -8.63 -5.91
C GLY A 62 -2.49 -7.54 -5.48
N ASN A 63 -3.41 -7.86 -4.58
CA ASN A 63 -4.43 -6.90 -4.17
C ASN A 63 -3.82 -5.79 -3.30
N ARG A 64 -4.16 -4.53 -3.59
CA ARG A 64 -3.66 -3.36 -2.86
C ARG A 64 -4.06 -3.32 -1.37
N HIS A 65 -5.09 -4.06 -0.97
CA HIS A 65 -5.54 -4.16 0.42
C HIS A 65 -4.96 -5.40 1.14
N CYS A 66 -4.21 -6.24 0.44
CA CYS A 66 -3.62 -7.43 1.03
C CYS A 66 -2.41 -7.07 1.89
N PRO A 67 -2.42 -7.34 3.21
CA PRO A 67 -1.29 -7.01 4.08
C PRO A 67 0.02 -7.67 3.63
N SER A 68 -0.04 -8.93 3.17
CA SER A 68 1.14 -9.67 2.70
C SER A 68 1.75 -9.03 1.44
N CYS A 69 0.91 -8.68 0.44
CA CYS A 69 1.38 -8.06 -0.79
C CYS A 69 1.90 -6.64 -0.55
N GLN A 70 1.22 -5.87 0.32
CA GLN A 70 1.62 -4.51 0.65
C GLN A 70 2.90 -4.45 1.50
N CYS A 71 3.12 -5.44 2.37
CA CYS A 71 4.36 -5.51 3.14
C CYS A 71 5.57 -5.60 2.21
N HIS A 72 5.55 -6.51 1.25
CA HIS A 72 6.64 -6.66 0.29
C HIS A 72 6.83 -5.42 -0.62
N ALA A 73 5.74 -4.85 -1.12
CA ALA A 73 5.80 -3.63 -1.93
C ALA A 73 6.38 -2.45 -1.13
N ARG A 74 6.00 -2.34 0.14
CA ARG A 74 6.53 -1.32 1.05
C ARG A 74 8.02 -1.51 1.32
N GLU A 75 8.48 -2.73 1.57
CA GLU A 75 9.91 -3.04 1.77
C GLU A 75 10.73 -2.64 0.54
N GLN A 76 10.31 -3.07 -0.65
CA GLN A 76 10.97 -2.68 -1.90
C GLN A 76 11.00 -1.16 -2.11
N TRP A 77 9.95 -0.46 -1.72
CA TRP A 77 9.91 1.00 -1.79
C TRP A 77 10.88 1.64 -0.79
N ILE A 78 10.91 1.14 0.46
CA ILE A 78 11.83 1.62 1.50
C ILE A 78 13.28 1.42 1.03
N ASP A 79 13.63 0.24 0.53
CA ASP A 79 14.99 -0.06 0.06
C ASP A 79 15.42 0.91 -1.05
N LYS A 80 14.55 1.14 -2.04
CA LYS A 80 14.83 2.11 -3.10
C LYS A 80 14.93 3.53 -2.57
N PHE A 81 14.04 3.92 -1.66
CA PHE A 81 14.00 5.27 -1.14
C PHE A 81 15.20 5.56 -0.24
N SER A 82 15.65 4.59 0.56
CA SER A 82 16.79 4.73 1.46
C SER A 82 18.10 5.07 0.74
N THR A 83 18.24 4.68 -0.54
CA THR A 83 19.43 5.01 -1.33
C THR A 83 19.51 6.51 -1.69
N PHE A 84 18.43 7.24 -1.60
CA PHE A 84 18.37 8.68 -1.88
C PHE A 84 18.39 9.54 -0.61
N LEU A 85 18.27 8.91 0.56
CA LEU A 85 18.29 9.65 1.82
C LEU A 85 19.72 10.12 2.14
N LEU A 86 19.83 11.38 2.50
CA LEU A 86 21.05 11.98 3.01
C LEU A 86 21.10 11.83 4.53
N ASP A 87 22.31 11.80 5.10
CA ASP A 87 22.48 11.76 6.56
C ASP A 87 22.31 13.18 7.17
N ILE A 88 21.07 13.65 7.18
CA ILE A 88 20.68 14.96 7.68
C ILE A 88 19.35 14.86 8.46
N ALA A 89 19.02 15.90 9.21
CA ALA A 89 17.74 15.98 9.89
C ALA A 89 16.56 16.11 8.89
N TYR A 90 15.51 15.31 9.09
CA TYR A 90 14.29 15.35 8.30
C TYR A 90 13.12 15.86 9.12
N PHE A 91 12.23 16.61 8.49
CA PHE A 91 11.00 17.11 9.09
C PHE A 91 9.80 16.41 8.45
N HIS A 92 8.89 15.92 9.28
CA HIS A 92 7.61 15.36 8.83
C HIS A 92 6.54 16.45 8.88
N ILE A 93 6.02 16.85 7.73
CA ILE A 93 4.99 17.87 7.61
C ILE A 93 3.72 17.24 7.04
N ILE A 94 2.58 17.48 7.69
CA ILE A 94 1.29 16.91 7.32
C ILE A 94 0.39 18.03 6.79
N PHE A 95 -0.12 17.86 5.57
CA PHE A 95 -1.17 18.70 4.99
C PHE A 95 -2.49 17.94 5.05
N THR A 96 -3.50 18.53 5.68
CA THR A 96 -4.84 17.98 5.78
C THR A 96 -5.82 18.78 4.94
N ILE A 97 -6.90 18.14 4.50
CA ILE A 97 -8.03 18.79 3.85
C ILE A 97 -9.17 18.94 4.86
N PRO A 98 -9.92 20.05 4.84
CA PRO A 98 -11.13 20.20 5.66
C PRO A 98 -12.20 19.18 5.26
N ASP A 99 -12.98 18.69 6.22
CA ASP A 99 -14.05 17.71 5.98
C ASP A 99 -15.09 18.18 4.96
N SER A 100 -15.34 19.48 4.89
CA SER A 100 -16.24 20.09 3.90
C SER A 100 -15.84 19.81 2.45
N LEU A 101 -14.58 19.50 2.18
CA LEU A 101 -14.06 19.18 0.84
C LEU A 101 -14.04 17.67 0.53
N ASN A 102 -14.33 16.80 1.48
CA ASN A 102 -14.26 15.36 1.29
C ASN A 102 -15.08 14.88 0.09
N ASN A 103 -16.31 15.35 -0.06
CA ASN A 103 -17.18 14.98 -1.19
C ASN A 103 -16.60 15.42 -2.54
N LEU A 104 -15.97 16.60 -2.59
CA LEU A 104 -15.32 17.10 -3.79
C LEU A 104 -14.10 16.23 -4.17
N PHE A 105 -13.29 15.86 -3.17
CA PHE A 105 -12.15 14.96 -3.36
C PHE A 105 -12.59 13.56 -3.82
N LEU A 106 -13.62 12.99 -3.21
CA LEU A 106 -14.14 11.66 -3.57
C LEU A 106 -14.64 11.61 -5.01
N ASN A 107 -15.33 12.64 -5.46
CA ASN A 107 -15.91 12.70 -6.81
C ASN A 107 -14.88 13.07 -7.89
N ASN A 108 -13.77 13.72 -7.53
CA ASN A 108 -12.77 14.24 -8.47
C ASN A 108 -11.34 13.86 -8.06
N ARG A 109 -11.11 12.64 -7.59
CA ARG A 109 -9.86 12.20 -6.94
C ARG A 109 -8.60 12.65 -7.66
N LYS A 110 -8.45 12.28 -8.93
CA LYS A 110 -7.22 12.59 -9.69
C LYS A 110 -6.91 14.09 -9.74
N LYS A 111 -7.93 14.91 -10.03
CA LYS A 111 -7.76 16.36 -10.14
C LYS A 111 -7.46 17.01 -8.78
N MET A 112 -8.21 16.62 -7.77
CA MET A 112 -8.08 17.19 -6.42
C MET A 112 -6.77 16.82 -5.75
N PHE A 113 -6.32 15.57 -5.84
CA PHE A 113 -5.02 15.18 -5.31
C PHE A 113 -3.85 15.82 -6.06
N ASN A 114 -3.95 16.02 -7.38
CA ASN A 114 -2.93 16.76 -8.13
C ASN A 114 -2.85 18.23 -7.66
N ILE A 115 -3.99 18.87 -7.39
CA ILE A 115 -4.04 20.23 -6.83
C ILE A 115 -3.42 20.23 -5.43
N LEU A 116 -3.76 19.28 -4.58
CA LEU A 116 -3.22 19.18 -3.22
C LEU A 116 -1.68 19.08 -3.25
N PHE A 117 -1.12 18.17 -4.06
CA PHE A 117 0.32 18.04 -4.21
C PHE A 117 0.98 19.31 -4.73
N LYS A 118 0.37 19.97 -5.71
CA LYS A 118 0.90 21.23 -6.25
C LYS A 118 0.90 22.34 -5.22
N VAL A 119 -0.21 22.53 -4.51
CA VAL A 119 -0.35 23.60 -3.51
C VAL A 119 0.57 23.34 -2.32
N SER A 120 0.59 22.13 -1.77
CA SER A 120 1.47 21.79 -0.65
C SER A 120 2.95 21.98 -1.00
N SER A 121 3.37 21.56 -2.20
CA SER A 121 4.74 21.78 -2.69
C SER A 121 5.09 23.26 -2.80
N GLN A 122 4.21 24.05 -3.39
CA GLN A 122 4.42 25.51 -3.52
C GLN A 122 4.48 26.20 -2.15
N THR A 123 3.61 25.81 -1.22
CA THR A 123 3.61 26.36 0.14
C THR A 123 4.92 26.07 0.86
N LEU A 124 5.42 24.81 0.77
CA LEU A 124 6.70 24.44 1.37
C LEU A 124 7.88 25.25 0.80
N LEU A 125 7.95 25.35 -0.52
CA LEU A 125 9.01 26.13 -1.18
C LEU A 125 8.96 27.62 -0.81
N GLN A 126 7.78 28.22 -0.79
CA GLN A 126 7.62 29.63 -0.41
C GLN A 126 7.96 29.88 1.06
N ALA A 127 7.52 28.99 1.94
CA ALA A 127 7.79 29.13 3.38
C ALA A 127 9.27 28.90 3.72
N SER A 128 9.98 28.06 2.99
CA SER A 128 11.38 27.75 3.26
C SER A 128 12.35 28.80 2.74
N MET A 129 12.06 29.44 1.62
CA MET A 129 12.96 30.38 0.95
C MET A 129 13.59 31.46 1.85
N PRO A 130 12.83 32.14 2.75
CA PRO A 130 13.40 33.17 3.60
C PRO A 130 14.39 32.65 4.64
N HIS A 131 14.28 31.39 5.05
CA HIS A 131 15.01 30.82 6.20
C HIS A 131 16.05 29.78 5.82
N TYR A 132 15.74 28.95 4.83
CA TYR A 132 16.54 27.77 4.49
C TYR A 132 16.96 27.70 3.02
N GLY A 133 16.50 28.64 2.18
CA GLY A 133 16.71 28.60 0.75
C GLY A 133 15.91 27.45 0.08
N GLN A 134 16.50 26.85 -0.94
CA GLN A 134 15.85 25.77 -1.68
C GLN A 134 15.95 24.45 -0.91
N ILE A 135 14.81 23.89 -0.52
CA ILE A 135 14.72 22.61 0.17
C ILE A 135 14.38 21.47 -0.80
N GLY A 136 14.85 20.26 -0.46
CA GLY A 136 14.36 19.02 -1.06
C GLY A 136 13.26 18.39 -0.19
N PHE A 137 12.25 17.79 -0.81
CA PHE A 137 11.19 17.06 -0.09
C PHE A 137 10.59 15.94 -0.94
N SER A 138 9.97 14.98 -0.27
CA SER A 138 9.16 13.94 -0.90
C SER A 138 7.74 14.02 -0.35
N SER A 139 6.75 13.86 -1.21
CA SER A 139 5.33 13.92 -0.82
C SER A 139 4.66 12.57 -1.04
N ILE A 140 3.96 12.09 -0.02
CA ILE A 140 3.26 10.80 -0.04
C ILE A 140 1.80 11.06 0.34
N LEU A 141 0.87 10.49 -0.44
CA LEU A 141 -0.54 10.49 -0.09
C LEU A 141 -0.81 9.37 0.92
N HIS A 142 -1.25 9.75 2.10
CA HIS A 142 -1.74 8.84 3.12
C HIS A 142 -3.26 8.78 3.05
N THR A 143 -3.83 7.60 2.69
CA THR A 143 -5.27 7.36 2.56
C THR A 143 -5.72 6.23 3.47
#